data_d167f52fba597ba5204ddd58c9224a39
#
_entry.id   d167f52fba597ba5204ddd58c9224a39
#
_cell.length_a   1.000
_cell.length_b   1.000
_cell.length_c   1.000
_cell.angle_alpha   90.00
_cell.angle_beta   90.00
_cell.angle_gamma   90.00
#
_symmetry.space_group_name_H-M   'P 1'
#
loop_
_entity.id
_entity.type
_entity.pdbx_description
1 polymer ?
#
loop_
_entity_poly.entity_id
_entity_poly.type
_entity_poly.pdbx_seq_one_letter_code
_entity_poly.pdbx_strand_id
1 'polypeptide(L)'
;MKINKNSVFISCIFILNPLASVLCALRSINKKNLGFVIVLISVLTFFITLYTPPYQDLYRRYISTYYIYNSQTTLWEALENKVDFLFYLCSWLFFKLDFPFYLIPALFSSISCYCILSAANDFWRYDKKNVSRYILLIAFLCIFSIIDVIMIASTLRFGFAVALFIKGISTYYVVGKKKRAYAFFLLATSCHVSMLLPVCVIFVNKFIKISWLNCFILSILMY
;
A
#
# COMPACT_ATOMS: atom_id res chain seq x y z
N MET A 1 14.77 -17.99 6.33
CA MET A 1 15.47 -16.77 5.87
C MET A 1 16.83 -16.73 6.59
N LYS A 2 17.96 -16.93 5.90
CA LYS A 2 19.29 -16.81 6.53
C LYS A 2 19.54 -15.33 6.78
N ILE A 3 19.62 -14.95 8.05
CA ILE A 3 19.93 -13.57 8.47
C ILE A 3 21.37 -13.29 8.08
N ASN A 4 21.58 -12.34 7.18
CA ASN A 4 22.92 -11.91 6.76
C ASN A 4 23.47 -10.92 7.80
N LYS A 5 24.77 -11.01 8.16
CA LYS A 5 25.44 -10.08 9.07
C LYS A 5 25.19 -8.61 8.71
N ASN A 6 25.20 -8.30 7.42
CA ASN A 6 24.89 -6.94 6.93
C ASN A 6 23.46 -6.48 7.25
N SER A 7 22.47 -7.39 7.19
CA SER A 7 21.09 -7.04 7.54
C SER A 7 20.94 -6.74 9.02
N VAL A 8 21.65 -7.47 9.89
CA VAL A 8 21.67 -7.18 11.34
C VAL A 8 22.27 -5.82 11.61
N PHE A 9 23.44 -5.54 11.01
CA PHE A 9 24.12 -4.25 11.17
C PHE A 9 23.23 -3.07 10.70
N ILE A 10 22.59 -3.20 9.54
CA ILE A 10 21.68 -2.18 9.02
C ILE A 10 20.47 -2.00 9.94
N SER A 11 19.94 -3.10 10.53
CA SER A 11 18.84 -3.00 11.51
C SER A 11 19.25 -2.27 12.79
N CYS A 12 20.49 -2.48 13.26
CA CYS A 12 21.02 -1.73 14.41
C CYS A 12 21.16 -0.24 14.10
N ILE A 13 21.64 0.11 12.90
CA ILE A 13 21.70 1.51 12.46
C ILE A 13 20.29 2.12 12.38
N PHE A 14 19.26 1.33 12.02
CA PHE A 14 17.88 1.83 11.92
C PHE A 14 17.33 2.36 13.25
N ILE A 15 17.72 1.76 14.36
CA ILE A 15 17.32 2.21 15.70
C ILE A 15 17.94 3.57 16.01
N LEU A 16 19.18 3.82 15.57
CA LEU A 16 19.91 5.06 15.83
C LEU A 16 19.54 6.16 14.83
N ASN A 17 19.48 5.82 13.56
CA ASN A 17 19.16 6.74 12.47
C ASN A 17 18.46 5.99 11.31
N PRO A 18 17.12 6.03 11.24
CA PRO A 18 16.35 5.31 10.21
C PRO A 18 16.73 5.72 8.78
N LEU A 19 16.99 7.00 8.53
CA LEU A 19 17.34 7.49 7.19
C LEU A 19 18.72 6.97 6.75
N ALA A 20 19.72 7.07 7.62
CA ALA A 20 21.07 6.54 7.34
C ALA A 20 21.02 5.02 7.06
N SER A 21 20.22 4.29 7.82
CA SER A 21 20.02 2.86 7.60
C SER A 21 19.45 2.55 6.22
N VAL A 22 18.42 3.29 5.77
CA VAL A 22 17.84 3.13 4.43
C VAL A 22 18.87 3.44 3.36
N LEU A 23 19.66 4.51 3.48
CA LEU A 23 20.72 4.84 2.54
C LEU A 23 21.81 3.74 2.46
N CYS A 24 22.21 3.18 3.59
CA CYS A 24 23.12 2.02 3.64
C CYS A 24 22.51 0.78 2.96
N ALA A 25 21.23 0.52 3.19
CA ALA A 25 20.50 -0.58 2.58
C ALA A 25 20.40 -0.42 1.07
N LEU A 26 20.09 0.78 0.56
CA LEU A 26 20.05 1.11 -0.86
C LEU A 26 21.41 0.95 -1.53
N ARG A 27 22.50 1.38 -0.86
CA ARG A 27 23.87 1.18 -1.37
C ARG A 27 24.23 -0.31 -1.53
N SER A 28 23.70 -1.17 -0.68
CA SER A 28 23.97 -2.62 -0.68
C SER A 28 22.88 -3.43 -1.42
N ILE A 29 21.98 -2.77 -2.14
CA ILE A 29 20.82 -3.43 -2.76
C ILE A 29 21.27 -4.49 -3.78
N ASN A 30 20.67 -5.67 -3.66
CA ASN A 30 20.82 -6.77 -4.61
C ASN A 30 19.57 -7.66 -4.58
N LYS A 31 19.45 -8.61 -5.51
CA LYS A 31 18.26 -9.49 -5.59
C LYS A 31 18.00 -10.29 -4.31
N LYS A 32 19.02 -10.55 -3.47
CA LYS A 32 18.88 -11.36 -2.26
C LYS A 32 18.34 -10.56 -1.08
N ASN A 33 18.73 -9.28 -0.96
CA ASN A 33 18.34 -8.43 0.17
C ASN A 33 17.24 -7.41 -0.16
N LEU A 34 16.76 -7.38 -1.42
CA LEU A 34 15.72 -6.43 -1.84
C LEU A 34 14.45 -6.53 -0.97
N GLY A 35 14.03 -7.72 -0.59
CA GLY A 35 12.87 -7.89 0.31
C GLY A 35 13.09 -7.23 1.69
N PHE A 36 14.29 -7.30 2.23
CA PHE A 36 14.66 -6.61 3.47
C PHE A 36 14.62 -5.09 3.31
N VAL A 37 15.15 -4.58 2.18
CA VAL A 37 15.12 -3.14 1.87
C VAL A 37 13.68 -2.63 1.77
N ILE A 38 12.78 -3.39 1.11
CA ILE A 38 11.36 -3.04 1.02
C ILE A 38 10.72 -2.91 2.40
N VAL A 39 10.97 -3.87 3.30
CA VAL A 39 10.46 -3.81 4.68
C VAL A 39 11.00 -2.59 5.41
N LEU A 40 12.30 -2.33 5.31
CA LEU A 40 12.95 -1.21 5.98
C LEU A 40 12.35 0.15 5.54
N ILE A 41 12.12 0.32 4.23
CA ILE A 41 11.50 1.52 3.68
C ILE A 41 10.05 1.66 4.15
N SER A 42 9.31 0.54 4.18
CA SER A 42 7.93 0.56 4.66
C SER A 42 7.83 0.97 6.14
N VAL A 43 8.78 0.49 6.97
CA VAL A 43 8.86 0.91 8.38
C VAL A 43 9.27 2.38 8.51
N LEU A 44 10.19 2.88 7.66
CA LEU A 44 10.50 4.31 7.62
C LEU A 44 9.28 5.14 7.26
N THR A 45 8.48 4.69 6.27
CA THR A 45 7.23 5.36 5.88
C THR A 45 6.24 5.42 7.04
N PHE A 46 6.15 4.35 7.86
CA PHE A 46 5.34 4.36 9.08
C PHE A 46 5.74 5.51 10.02
N PHE A 47 7.03 5.65 10.32
CA PHE A 47 7.49 6.71 11.23
C PHE A 47 7.31 8.11 10.65
N ILE A 48 7.56 8.31 9.35
CA ILE A 48 7.32 9.61 8.70
C ILE A 48 5.86 9.98 8.83
N THR A 49 4.94 9.06 8.51
CA THR A 49 3.51 9.34 8.54
C THR A 49 2.98 9.50 9.97
N LEU A 50 3.58 8.79 10.94
CA LEU A 50 3.21 8.89 12.35
C LEU A 50 3.35 10.31 12.90
N TYR A 51 4.36 11.04 12.43
CA TYR A 51 4.64 12.42 12.85
C TYR A 51 4.06 13.48 11.91
N THR A 52 3.37 13.06 10.84
CA THR A 52 2.73 13.98 9.92
C THR A 52 1.36 14.38 10.47
N PRO A 53 1.08 15.71 10.64
CA PRO A 53 -0.22 16.14 11.11
C PRO A 53 -1.31 15.75 10.10
N PRO A 54 -2.56 15.52 10.56
CA PRO A 54 -3.67 15.22 9.66
C PRO A 54 -3.93 16.41 8.74
N TYR A 55 -4.00 16.12 7.43
CA TYR A 55 -4.17 17.12 6.39
C TYR A 55 -5.28 16.69 5.42
N GLN A 56 -6.01 17.65 4.84
CA GLN A 56 -7.07 17.45 3.83
C GLN A 56 -8.10 16.34 4.21
N ASP A 57 -8.18 15.25 3.42
CA ASP A 57 -9.16 14.18 3.65
C ASP A 57 -8.89 13.44 4.97
N LEU A 58 -7.65 13.32 5.40
CA LEU A 58 -7.31 12.69 6.68
C LEU A 58 -7.88 13.48 7.85
N TYR A 59 -7.82 14.84 7.82
CA TYR A 59 -8.42 15.68 8.84
C TYR A 59 -9.95 15.57 8.85
N ARG A 60 -10.59 15.57 7.67
CA ARG A 60 -12.04 15.36 7.55
C ARG A 60 -12.45 14.00 8.12
N ARG A 61 -11.64 12.96 7.92
CA ARG A 61 -11.91 11.61 8.45
C ARG A 61 -11.72 11.54 9.95
N TYR A 62 -10.73 12.23 10.50
CA TYR A 62 -10.57 12.34 11.94
C TYR A 62 -11.84 12.92 12.59
N ILE A 63 -12.34 14.05 12.07
CA ILE A 63 -13.56 14.68 12.57
C ILE A 63 -14.79 13.79 12.39
N SER A 64 -14.91 13.10 11.26
CA SER A 64 -16.07 12.24 10.95
C SER A 64 -16.04 10.86 11.64
N THR A 65 -15.01 10.54 12.38
CA THR A 65 -14.85 9.26 13.09
C THR A 65 -14.49 9.49 14.56
N TYR A 66 -13.22 9.62 14.89
CA TYR A 66 -12.73 9.71 16.26
C TYR A 66 -13.36 10.83 17.09
N TYR A 67 -13.62 11.98 16.49
CA TYR A 67 -14.24 13.10 17.20
C TYR A 67 -15.71 12.84 17.55
N ILE A 68 -16.40 12.01 16.74
CA ILE A 68 -17.82 11.71 16.93
C ILE A 68 -18.01 10.46 17.80
N TYR A 69 -17.07 9.52 17.77
CA TYR A 69 -17.19 8.26 18.52
C TYR A 69 -17.17 8.52 20.02
N ASN A 70 -17.98 7.76 20.73
CA ASN A 70 -18.04 7.72 22.19
C ASN A 70 -17.95 6.27 22.68
N SER A 71 -17.92 6.08 24.00
CA SER A 71 -17.83 4.75 24.62
C SER A 71 -19.00 3.83 24.26
N GLN A 72 -20.18 4.40 23.95
CA GLN A 72 -21.39 3.66 23.60
C GLN A 72 -21.50 3.36 22.11
N THR A 73 -20.72 4.05 21.23
CA THR A 73 -20.78 3.84 19.77
C THR A 73 -20.56 2.37 19.45
N THR A 74 -21.59 1.72 18.88
CA THR A 74 -21.54 0.32 18.45
C THR A 74 -20.83 0.20 17.10
N LEU A 75 -20.40 -1.03 16.77
CA LEU A 75 -19.81 -1.30 15.44
C LEU A 75 -20.83 -1.01 14.31
N TRP A 76 -22.10 -1.31 14.55
CA TRP A 76 -23.16 -1.10 13.56
C TRP A 76 -23.34 0.39 13.25
N GLU A 77 -23.43 1.23 14.26
CA GLU A 77 -23.51 2.68 14.10
C GLU A 77 -22.29 3.26 13.39
N ALA A 78 -21.09 2.73 13.68
CA ALA A 78 -19.86 3.16 13.02
C ALA A 78 -19.82 2.83 11.51
N LEU A 79 -20.52 1.76 11.11
CA LEU A 79 -20.55 1.26 9.73
C LEU A 79 -21.80 1.65 8.96
N GLU A 80 -22.84 2.13 9.64
CA GLU A 80 -24.10 2.50 9.03
C GLU A 80 -23.89 3.58 7.95
N ASN A 81 -24.44 3.34 6.76
CA ASN A 81 -24.35 4.22 5.59
C ASN A 81 -22.90 4.52 5.12
N LYS A 82 -21.92 3.66 5.50
CA LYS A 82 -20.51 3.81 5.10
C LYS A 82 -20.17 2.81 4.00
N VAL A 83 -19.74 3.32 2.85
CA VAL A 83 -19.39 2.50 1.68
C VAL A 83 -17.98 1.91 1.83
N ASP A 84 -17.04 2.68 2.41
CA ASP A 84 -15.64 2.28 2.56
C ASP A 84 -15.43 1.52 3.88
N PHE A 85 -16.01 0.34 3.94
CA PHE A 85 -16.16 -0.51 5.11
C PHE A 85 -14.87 -0.67 5.94
N LEU A 86 -13.75 -1.01 5.27
CA LEU A 86 -12.51 -1.38 5.99
C LEU A 86 -11.93 -0.21 6.78
N PHE A 87 -11.99 0.99 6.24
CA PHE A 87 -11.49 2.18 6.94
C PHE A 87 -12.27 2.46 8.23
N TYR A 88 -13.60 2.43 8.15
CA TYR A 88 -14.45 2.70 9.31
C TYR A 88 -14.38 1.59 10.36
N LEU A 89 -14.24 0.33 9.92
CA LEU A 89 -13.99 -0.80 10.82
C LEU A 89 -12.68 -0.61 11.59
N CYS A 90 -11.59 -0.28 10.89
CA CYS A 90 -10.31 0.00 11.54
C CYS A 90 -10.40 1.21 12.48
N SER A 91 -11.05 2.29 12.07
CA SER A 91 -11.21 3.48 12.90
C SER A 91 -11.98 3.18 14.19
N TRP A 92 -13.09 2.44 14.10
CA TRP A 92 -13.86 2.03 15.26
C TRP A 92 -13.06 1.11 16.19
N LEU A 93 -12.35 0.12 15.64
CA LEU A 93 -11.55 -0.82 16.42
C LEU A 93 -10.42 -0.10 17.18
N PHE A 94 -9.72 0.81 16.51
CA PHE A 94 -8.65 1.61 17.11
C PHE A 94 -9.20 2.54 18.21
N PHE A 95 -10.34 3.15 17.98
CA PHE A 95 -11.01 3.96 19.00
C PHE A 95 -11.38 3.14 20.24
N LYS A 96 -11.95 1.92 20.06
CA LYS A 96 -12.31 1.04 21.19
C LYS A 96 -11.12 0.48 21.96
N LEU A 97 -9.94 0.43 21.32
CA LEU A 97 -8.69 0.00 21.94
C LEU A 97 -7.87 1.16 22.51
N ASP A 98 -8.43 2.37 22.55
CA ASP A 98 -7.76 3.62 23.00
C ASP A 98 -6.46 3.92 22.24
N PHE A 99 -6.33 3.44 20.99
CA PHE A 99 -5.22 3.78 20.15
C PHE A 99 -5.41 5.16 19.52
N PRO A 100 -4.36 5.98 19.41
CA PRO A 100 -4.46 7.29 18.81
C PRO A 100 -4.71 7.21 17.29
N PHE A 101 -5.51 8.12 16.76
CA PHE A 101 -5.92 8.15 15.35
C PHE A 101 -4.74 8.13 14.37
N TYR A 102 -3.64 8.79 14.69
CA TYR A 102 -2.47 8.90 13.81
C TYR A 102 -1.78 7.55 13.51
N LEU A 103 -2.07 6.49 14.26
CA LEU A 103 -1.61 5.14 13.95
C LEU A 103 -2.29 4.56 12.69
N ILE A 104 -3.53 4.93 12.38
CA ILE A 104 -4.24 4.43 11.20
C ILE A 104 -3.54 4.87 9.91
N PRO A 105 -3.30 6.20 9.67
CA PRO A 105 -2.56 6.63 8.50
C PRO A 105 -1.14 6.07 8.45
N ALA A 106 -0.45 5.94 9.59
CA ALA A 106 0.89 5.37 9.64
C ALA A 106 0.92 3.90 9.18
N LEU A 107 -0.01 3.08 9.66
CA LEU A 107 -0.14 1.68 9.25
C LEU A 107 -0.55 1.56 7.77
N PHE A 108 -1.55 2.30 7.34
CA PHE A 108 -2.03 2.22 5.97
C PHE A 108 -0.97 2.67 4.97
N SER A 109 -0.24 3.75 5.26
CA SER A 109 0.87 4.22 4.41
C SER A 109 2.02 3.22 4.36
N SER A 110 2.39 2.63 5.50
CA SER A 110 3.43 1.60 5.57
C SER A 110 3.06 0.35 4.75
N ILE A 111 1.84 -0.14 4.90
CA ILE A 111 1.35 -1.30 4.14
C ILE A 111 1.24 -0.96 2.65
N SER A 112 0.78 0.25 2.29
CA SER A 112 0.73 0.72 0.91
C SER A 112 2.11 0.72 0.26
N CYS A 113 3.10 1.29 0.94
CA CYS A 113 4.49 1.30 0.49
C CYS A 113 5.01 -0.13 0.28
N TYR A 114 4.79 -1.02 1.25
CA TYR A 114 5.15 -2.43 1.12
C TYR A 114 4.47 -3.10 -0.07
N CYS A 115 3.17 -2.90 -0.27
CA CYS A 115 2.41 -3.50 -1.36
C CYS A 115 2.95 -3.06 -2.73
N ILE A 116 3.18 -1.75 -2.92
CA ILE A 116 3.67 -1.19 -4.18
C ILE A 116 5.09 -1.68 -4.47
N LEU A 117 6.00 -1.56 -3.51
CA LEU A 117 7.39 -1.98 -3.71
C LEU A 117 7.52 -3.50 -3.89
N SER A 118 6.73 -4.29 -3.17
CA SER A 118 6.73 -5.74 -3.36
C SER A 118 6.11 -6.17 -4.68
N ALA A 119 5.12 -5.43 -5.20
CA ALA A 119 4.58 -5.65 -6.54
C ALA A 119 5.61 -5.32 -7.62
N ALA A 120 6.32 -4.20 -7.50
CA ALA A 120 7.42 -3.85 -8.38
C ALA A 120 8.50 -4.95 -8.40
N ASN A 121 8.87 -5.48 -7.21
CA ASN A 121 9.81 -6.59 -7.11
C ASN A 121 9.30 -7.88 -7.80
N ASP A 122 7.99 -8.18 -7.72
CA ASP A 122 7.41 -9.32 -8.41
C ASP A 122 7.55 -9.17 -9.93
N PHE A 123 7.22 -8.00 -10.50
CA PHE A 123 7.38 -7.72 -11.92
C PHE A 123 8.83 -7.84 -12.39
N TRP A 124 9.80 -7.35 -11.61
CA TRP A 124 11.22 -7.48 -11.94
C TRP A 124 11.72 -8.91 -11.93
N ARG A 125 11.26 -9.71 -10.98
CA ARG A 125 11.60 -11.14 -10.94
C ARG A 125 11.06 -11.90 -12.14
N TYR A 126 9.91 -11.49 -12.64
CA TYR A 126 9.26 -12.12 -13.81
C TYR A 126 10.07 -11.90 -15.09
N ASP A 127 10.59 -10.71 -15.30
CA ASP A 127 11.32 -10.36 -16.54
C ASP A 127 12.67 -11.07 -16.70
N LYS A 128 13.11 -11.90 -15.75
CA LYS A 128 14.32 -12.73 -15.75
C LYS A 128 15.62 -12.05 -16.21
N LYS A 129 15.58 -10.79 -16.66
CA LYS A 129 16.74 -10.03 -17.12
C LYS A 129 17.70 -9.77 -15.97
N ASN A 130 19.00 -9.77 -16.25
CA ASN A 130 20.03 -9.34 -15.31
C ASN A 130 19.97 -7.82 -15.16
N VAL A 131 19.00 -7.35 -14.36
CA VAL A 131 18.84 -5.93 -14.08
C VAL A 131 19.99 -5.46 -13.23
N SER A 132 20.69 -4.44 -13.71
CA SER A 132 21.77 -3.78 -13.00
C SER A 132 21.30 -3.20 -11.66
N ARG A 133 22.18 -3.21 -10.64
CA ARG A 133 21.94 -2.58 -9.34
C ARG A 133 21.51 -1.12 -9.46
N TYR A 134 22.08 -0.38 -10.41
CA TYR A 134 21.74 1.03 -10.65
C TYR A 134 20.34 1.20 -11.21
N ILE A 135 19.88 0.31 -12.08
CA ILE A 135 18.51 0.34 -12.62
C ILE A 135 17.50 0.06 -11.49
N LEU A 136 17.79 -0.89 -10.59
CA LEU A 136 16.97 -1.11 -9.41
C LEU A 136 16.88 0.13 -8.53
N LEU A 137 18.00 0.79 -8.28
CA LEU A 137 18.05 2.01 -7.48
C LEU A 137 17.27 3.14 -8.15
N ILE A 138 17.47 3.37 -9.45
CA ILE A 138 16.76 4.41 -10.22
C ILE A 138 15.25 4.14 -10.19
N ALA A 139 14.83 2.91 -10.44
CA ALA A 139 13.41 2.57 -10.42
C ALA A 139 12.80 2.75 -9.00
N PHE A 140 13.54 2.44 -7.95
CA PHE A 140 13.14 2.74 -6.57
C PHE A 140 12.95 4.24 -6.35
N LEU A 141 13.91 5.05 -6.78
CA LEU A 141 13.83 6.51 -6.68
C LEU A 141 12.67 7.08 -7.51
N CYS A 142 12.44 6.55 -8.73
CA CYS A 142 11.29 6.93 -9.55
C CYS A 142 9.95 6.60 -8.89
N ILE A 143 9.81 5.42 -8.27
CA ILE A 143 8.59 5.05 -7.54
C ILE A 143 8.37 6.03 -6.39
N PHE A 144 9.40 6.39 -5.64
CA PHE A 144 9.28 7.37 -4.55
C PHE A 144 8.98 8.79 -5.02
N SER A 145 9.48 9.21 -6.19
CA SER A 145 9.17 10.52 -6.75
C SER A 145 7.74 10.61 -7.32
N ILE A 146 7.21 9.50 -7.81
CA ILE A 146 5.84 9.44 -8.36
C ILE A 146 4.81 9.25 -7.25
N ILE A 147 5.15 8.44 -6.23
CA ILE A 147 4.28 8.16 -5.10
C ILE A 147 4.65 9.12 -3.98
N ASP A 148 3.97 10.23 -3.95
CA ASP A 148 4.05 11.13 -2.80
C ASP A 148 3.50 10.43 -1.54
N VAL A 149 4.40 10.18 -0.58
CA VAL A 149 4.04 9.56 0.70
C VAL A 149 2.95 10.39 1.42
N ILE A 150 3.00 11.71 1.26
CA ILE A 150 2.01 12.63 1.79
C ILE A 150 0.66 12.42 1.09
N MET A 151 0.66 12.21 -0.23
CA MET A 151 -0.58 11.89 -0.95
C MET A 151 -1.18 10.56 -0.52
N ILE A 152 -0.39 9.52 -0.30
CA ILE A 152 -0.89 8.23 0.23
C ILE A 152 -1.50 8.44 1.61
N ALA A 153 -0.88 9.25 2.46
CA ALA A 153 -1.38 9.56 3.78
C ALA A 153 -2.63 10.45 3.75
N SER A 154 -2.72 11.41 2.82
CA SER A 154 -3.86 12.34 2.71
C SER A 154 -5.08 11.73 2.03
N THR A 155 -4.90 10.87 1.03
CA THR A 155 -5.97 10.12 0.35
C THR A 155 -6.10 8.70 0.90
N LEU A 156 -6.04 8.55 2.20
CA LEU A 156 -5.81 7.33 2.96
C LEU A 156 -6.56 6.10 2.42
N ARG A 157 -7.86 6.23 2.15
CA ARG A 157 -8.71 5.11 1.68
C ARG A 157 -8.40 4.72 0.24
N PHE A 158 -8.36 5.71 -0.65
CA PHE A 158 -8.10 5.49 -2.07
C PHE A 158 -6.67 5.04 -2.32
N GLY A 159 -5.66 5.73 -1.75
CA GLY A 159 -4.25 5.37 -1.88
C GLY A 159 -3.95 3.95 -1.40
N PHE A 160 -4.52 3.57 -0.25
CA PHE A 160 -4.38 2.21 0.27
C PHE A 160 -5.08 1.17 -0.62
N ALA A 161 -6.28 1.47 -1.11
CA ALA A 161 -7.01 0.59 -2.02
C ALA A 161 -6.25 0.35 -3.34
N VAL A 162 -5.66 1.41 -3.93
CA VAL A 162 -4.81 1.31 -5.12
C VAL A 162 -3.57 0.46 -4.86
N ALA A 163 -2.90 0.64 -3.73
CA ALA A 163 -1.73 -0.17 -3.37
C ALA A 163 -2.05 -1.67 -3.24
N LEU A 164 -3.16 -1.99 -2.59
CA LEU A 164 -3.67 -3.36 -2.50
C LEU A 164 -4.03 -3.93 -3.87
N PHE A 165 -4.68 -3.13 -4.72
CA PHE A 165 -5.04 -3.53 -6.08
C PHE A 165 -3.81 -3.84 -6.94
N ILE A 166 -2.78 -2.97 -6.93
CA ILE A 166 -1.51 -3.20 -7.63
C ILE A 166 -0.85 -4.49 -7.14
N LYS A 167 -0.85 -4.74 -5.83
CA LYS A 167 -0.34 -6.00 -5.27
C LYS A 167 -1.18 -7.20 -5.68
N GLY A 168 -2.48 -7.05 -5.76
CA GLY A 168 -3.40 -8.05 -6.30
C GLY A 168 -3.07 -8.42 -7.75
N ILE A 169 -2.85 -7.43 -8.63
CA ILE A 169 -2.44 -7.62 -10.02
C ILE A 169 -1.12 -8.39 -10.11
N SER A 170 -0.07 -7.94 -9.41
CA SER A 170 1.22 -8.63 -9.44
C SER A 170 1.10 -10.08 -8.96
N THR A 171 0.32 -10.31 -7.91
CA THR A 171 0.08 -11.63 -7.35
C THR A 171 -0.71 -12.53 -8.32
N TYR A 172 -1.65 -11.97 -9.08
CA TYR A 172 -2.48 -12.70 -10.04
C TYR A 172 -1.69 -13.09 -11.29
N TYR A 173 -1.07 -12.10 -11.96
CA TYR A 173 -0.45 -12.30 -13.28
C TYR A 173 1.01 -12.77 -13.20
N VAL A 174 1.74 -12.35 -12.19
CA VAL A 174 3.18 -12.59 -12.09
C VAL A 174 3.48 -13.77 -11.17
N VAL A 175 2.94 -13.76 -9.95
CA VAL A 175 3.20 -14.82 -8.96
C VAL A 175 2.31 -16.06 -9.20
N GLY A 176 1.17 -15.90 -9.88
CA GLY A 176 0.24 -16.97 -10.20
C GLY A 176 -0.62 -17.48 -9.01
N LYS A 177 -0.57 -16.79 -7.86
CA LYS A 177 -1.30 -17.18 -6.64
C LYS A 177 -2.70 -16.57 -6.61
N LYS A 178 -3.61 -17.09 -7.43
CA LYS A 178 -4.96 -16.55 -7.63
C LYS A 178 -5.77 -16.31 -6.35
N LYS A 179 -5.78 -17.28 -5.41
CA LYS A 179 -6.51 -17.12 -4.14
C LYS A 179 -6.04 -15.91 -3.32
N ARG A 180 -4.71 -15.69 -3.26
CA ARG A 180 -4.14 -14.51 -2.59
C ARG A 180 -4.46 -13.21 -3.32
N ALA A 181 -4.45 -13.23 -4.64
CA ALA A 181 -4.84 -12.07 -5.45
C ALA A 181 -6.29 -11.66 -5.20
N TYR A 182 -7.20 -12.61 -5.13
CA TYR A 182 -8.61 -12.33 -4.80
C TYR A 182 -8.78 -11.71 -3.41
N ALA A 183 -7.99 -12.15 -2.42
CA ALA A 183 -8.00 -11.52 -1.11
C ALA A 183 -7.54 -10.03 -1.18
N PHE A 184 -6.51 -9.73 -1.96
CA PHE A 184 -6.10 -8.34 -2.19
C PHE A 184 -7.16 -7.51 -2.91
N PHE A 185 -7.85 -8.07 -3.92
CA PHE A 185 -8.93 -7.38 -4.62
C PHE A 185 -10.13 -7.12 -3.69
N LEU A 186 -10.50 -8.10 -2.87
CA LEU A 186 -11.56 -7.94 -1.88
C LEU A 186 -11.21 -6.84 -0.86
N LEU A 187 -9.99 -6.84 -0.33
CA LEU A 187 -9.53 -5.80 0.57
C LEU A 187 -9.50 -4.42 -0.10
N ALA A 188 -9.06 -4.33 -1.36
CA ALA A 188 -9.04 -3.08 -2.10
C ALA A 188 -10.46 -2.50 -2.27
N THR A 189 -11.42 -3.32 -2.68
CA THR A 189 -12.84 -2.89 -2.83
C THR A 189 -13.48 -2.53 -1.49
N SER A 190 -13.12 -3.21 -0.41
CA SER A 190 -13.59 -2.89 0.95
C SER A 190 -13.01 -1.58 1.48
N CYS A 191 -11.81 -1.18 1.02
CA CYS A 191 -11.22 0.10 1.36
C CYS A 191 -11.82 1.26 0.58
N HIS A 192 -12.11 1.04 -0.70
CA HIS A 192 -12.69 2.06 -1.56
C HIS A 192 -13.51 1.45 -2.69
N VAL A 193 -14.79 1.78 -2.73
CA VAL A 193 -15.76 1.17 -3.67
C VAL A 193 -15.39 1.38 -5.14
N SER A 194 -14.71 2.48 -5.49
CA SER A 194 -14.27 2.71 -6.88
C SER A 194 -13.33 1.61 -7.42
N MET A 195 -12.68 0.84 -6.53
CA MET A 195 -11.85 -0.30 -6.94
C MET A 195 -12.67 -1.49 -7.46
N LEU A 196 -13.99 -1.47 -7.27
CA LEU A 196 -14.87 -2.50 -7.84
C LEU A 196 -14.77 -2.52 -9.36
N LEU A 197 -14.76 -1.35 -9.99
CA LEU A 197 -14.69 -1.23 -11.46
C LEU A 197 -13.43 -1.85 -12.05
N PRO A 198 -12.19 -1.47 -11.66
CA PRO A 198 -10.99 -2.11 -12.20
C PRO A 198 -10.89 -3.60 -11.84
N VAL A 199 -11.43 -4.03 -10.70
CA VAL A 199 -11.50 -5.46 -10.35
C VAL A 199 -12.46 -6.19 -11.30
N CYS A 200 -13.64 -5.64 -11.59
CA CYS A 200 -14.56 -6.20 -12.58
C CYS A 200 -13.91 -6.32 -13.97
N VAL A 201 -13.14 -5.32 -14.41
CA VAL A 201 -12.40 -5.36 -15.69
C VAL A 201 -11.46 -6.56 -15.74
N ILE A 202 -10.74 -6.86 -14.65
CA ILE A 202 -9.85 -8.04 -14.60
C ILE A 202 -10.63 -9.34 -14.76
N PHE A 203 -11.81 -9.45 -14.13
CA PHE A 203 -12.66 -10.64 -14.26
C PHE A 203 -13.26 -10.76 -15.66
N VAL A 204 -13.78 -9.67 -16.21
CA VAL A 204 -14.39 -9.64 -17.55
C VAL A 204 -13.34 -9.99 -18.62
N ASN A 205 -12.12 -9.47 -18.51
CA ASN A 205 -11.02 -9.78 -19.43
C ASN A 205 -10.67 -11.28 -19.49
N LYS A 206 -10.93 -12.01 -18.40
CA LYS A 206 -10.79 -13.48 -18.38
C LYS A 206 -11.76 -14.17 -19.34
N PHE A 207 -12.96 -13.61 -19.55
CA PHE A 207 -14.03 -14.21 -20.38
C PHE A 207 -14.02 -13.66 -21.81
N ILE A 208 -13.74 -12.38 -22.01
CA ILE A 208 -13.98 -11.66 -23.26
C ILE A 208 -12.67 -11.36 -24.02
N LYS A 209 -11.46 -11.65 -23.50
CA LYS A 209 -10.16 -11.28 -24.11
C LYS A 209 -10.22 -9.87 -24.72
N ILE A 210 -10.47 -8.88 -23.89
CA ILE A 210 -10.60 -7.48 -24.31
C ILE A 210 -9.28 -7.04 -24.97
N SER A 211 -9.34 -6.63 -26.25
CA SER A 211 -8.18 -6.07 -26.92
C SER A 211 -7.85 -4.67 -26.34
N TRP A 212 -6.61 -4.22 -26.49
CA TRP A 212 -6.19 -2.86 -26.09
C TRP A 212 -7.08 -1.76 -26.69
N LEU A 213 -7.58 -1.98 -27.91
CA LEU A 213 -8.49 -1.07 -28.60
C LEU A 213 -9.83 -0.93 -27.85
N ASN A 214 -10.38 -2.02 -27.35
CA ASN A 214 -11.62 -2.00 -26.59
C ASN A 214 -11.46 -1.32 -25.22
N CYS A 215 -10.30 -1.46 -24.58
CA CYS A 215 -9.99 -0.71 -23.36
C CYS A 215 -9.89 0.80 -23.62
N PHE A 216 -9.29 1.19 -24.74
CA PHE A 216 -9.17 2.60 -25.13
C PHE A 216 -10.54 3.21 -25.46
N ILE A 217 -11.38 2.49 -26.20
CA ILE A 217 -12.75 2.93 -26.52
C ILE A 217 -13.59 3.05 -25.24
N LEU A 218 -13.52 2.09 -24.33
CA LEU A 218 -14.21 2.16 -23.04
C LEU A 218 -13.73 3.34 -22.19
N SER A 219 -12.44 3.66 -22.21
CA SER A 219 -11.91 4.82 -21.48
C SER A 219 -12.42 6.15 -22.04
N ILE A 220 -12.62 6.25 -23.35
CA ILE A 220 -13.21 7.45 -24.01
C ILE A 220 -14.70 7.58 -23.71
N LEU A 221 -15.43 6.48 -23.66
CA LEU A 221 -16.87 6.49 -23.38
C LEU A 221 -17.22 6.77 -21.91
N MET A 222 -16.24 6.69 -21.00
CA MET A 222 -16.40 6.98 -19.57
C MET A 222 -15.99 8.40 -19.17
N TYR A 223 -15.54 9.21 -20.13
CA TYR A 223 -15.21 10.63 -19.97
C TYR A 223 -16.30 11.48 -20.60
#